data_4a5ce8d7f588f4b4f9b7cd95bf5e841f
#
_entry.id   4a5ce8d7f588f4b4f9b7cd95bf5e841f
#
_cell.length_a   1.000
_cell.length_b   1.000
_cell.length_c   1.000
_cell.angle_alpha   90.00
_cell.angle_beta   90.00
_cell.angle_gamma   90.00
#
_symmetry.space_group_name_H-M   'P 1'
#
loop_
_entity.id
_entity.type
_entity.pdbx_description
1 polymer ?
#
loop_
_entity_poly.entity_id
_entity_poly.type
_entity_poly.pdbx_seq_one_letter_code
_entity_poly.pdbx_strand_id
1 'polypeptide(L)' 'MPVWLDEQGRTVACTEKIKVMQENMQELFQMAQDAFEDGLLMGCAEAQLRAYLQALAAGVENPYRP' A
#
# COMPACT_ATOMS: atom_id res chain seq x y z
N MET A 1 9.38 -6.93 6.41
CA MET A 1 8.42 -7.24 5.33
C MET A 1 7.68 -8.52 5.66
N PRO A 2 6.39 -8.60 5.39
CA PRO A 2 5.63 -9.82 5.65
C PRO A 2 6.03 -10.93 4.69
N VAL A 3 5.74 -12.16 5.08
CA VAL A 3 5.75 -13.30 4.17
C VAL A 3 4.44 -13.25 3.39
N TRP A 4 4.54 -13.26 2.07
CA TRP A 4 3.36 -13.18 1.22
C TRP A 4 2.78 -14.56 0.98
N LEU A 5 1.46 -14.67 1.10
CA LEU A 5 0.74 -15.93 0.94
C LEU A 5 -0.20 -15.84 -0.27
N ASP A 6 -0.43 -16.99 -0.92
CA ASP A 6 -1.43 -17.07 -1.97
C ASP A 6 -2.84 -17.27 -1.36
N GLU A 7 -3.84 -17.40 -2.23
CA GLU A 7 -5.24 -17.54 -1.79
C GLU A 7 -5.48 -18.81 -0.96
N GLN A 8 -4.62 -19.83 -1.09
CA GLN A 8 -4.71 -21.07 -0.33
C GLN A 8 -3.84 -21.06 0.93
N GLY A 9 -3.23 -19.93 1.25
CA GLY A 9 -2.39 -19.78 2.43
C GLY A 9 -0.98 -20.32 2.27
N ARG A 10 -0.56 -20.64 1.04
CA ARG A 10 0.80 -21.14 0.76
C ARG A 10 1.75 -19.98 0.51
N THR A 11 3.00 -20.13 0.93
CA THR A 11 4.02 -19.11 0.72
C THR A 11 4.27 -18.88 -0.76
N VAL A 12 4.19 -17.60 -1.18
CA VAL A 12 4.60 -17.20 -2.53
C VAL A 12 6.11 -17.29 -2.60
N ALA A 13 6.63 -18.10 -3.54
CA ALA A 13 8.03 -18.49 -3.57
C ALA A 13 8.86 -17.80 -4.66
N CYS A 14 8.26 -16.99 -5.53
CA CYS A 14 8.99 -16.32 -6.62
C CYS A 14 9.78 -15.14 -6.06
N THR A 15 11.04 -15.37 -5.73
CA THR A 15 11.91 -14.43 -5.02
C THR A 15 12.07 -13.09 -5.76
N GLU A 16 12.27 -13.13 -7.08
CA GLU A 16 12.48 -11.90 -7.86
C GLU A 16 11.21 -11.05 -7.93
N LYS A 17 10.06 -11.69 -8.12
CA LYS A 17 8.78 -10.98 -8.16
C LYS A 17 8.43 -10.40 -6.80
N ILE A 18 8.72 -11.14 -5.72
CA ILE A 18 8.53 -10.65 -4.36
C ILE A 18 9.38 -9.42 -4.12
N LYS A 19 10.65 -9.44 -4.55
CA LYS A 19 11.55 -8.31 -4.39
C LYS A 19 11.00 -7.06 -5.09
N VAL A 20 10.55 -7.20 -6.34
CA VAL A 20 9.97 -6.08 -7.09
C VAL A 20 8.72 -5.55 -6.39
N MET A 21 7.84 -6.43 -5.94
CA MET A 21 6.63 -6.03 -5.22
C MET A 21 6.97 -5.31 -3.92
N GLN A 22 7.94 -5.81 -3.15
CA GLN A 22 8.35 -5.16 -1.92
C GLN A 22 8.93 -3.77 -2.16
N GLU A 23 9.75 -3.61 -3.20
CA GLU A 23 10.28 -2.31 -3.57
C GLU A 23 9.16 -1.34 -3.93
N ASN A 24 8.18 -1.82 -4.72
CA ASN A 24 7.02 -1.01 -5.09
C ASN A 24 6.20 -0.60 -3.86
N MET A 25 6.00 -1.51 -2.92
CA MET A 25 5.26 -1.21 -1.69
C MET A 25 6.00 -0.21 -0.81
N GLN A 26 7.34 -0.30 -0.75
CA GLN A 26 8.14 0.68 -0.02
C GLN A 26 8.06 2.06 -0.66
N GLU A 27 8.11 2.15 -1.97
CA GLU A 27 7.97 3.41 -2.69
C GLU A 27 6.58 4.01 -2.46
N LEU A 28 5.54 3.17 -2.52
CA LEU A 28 4.18 3.60 -2.25
C LEU A 28 4.03 4.12 -0.82
N PHE A 29 4.59 3.41 0.15
CA PHE A 29 4.57 3.84 1.54
C PHE A 29 5.25 5.20 1.70
N GLN A 30 6.43 5.38 1.09
CA GLN A 30 7.15 6.65 1.19
C GLN A 30 6.34 7.78 0.57
N MET A 31 5.72 7.54 -0.57
CA MET A 31 4.86 8.54 -1.22
C MET A 31 3.67 8.91 -0.33
N ALA A 32 3.04 7.91 0.28
CA ALA A 32 1.93 8.13 1.20
C ALA A 32 2.38 8.92 2.44
N GLN A 33 3.56 8.59 2.98
CA GLN A 33 4.13 9.29 4.12
C GLN A 33 4.39 10.76 3.79
N ASP A 34 4.98 11.03 2.64
CA ASP A 34 5.27 12.39 2.21
C ASP A 34 3.98 13.20 2.02
N ALA A 35 2.98 12.60 1.39
CA ALA A 35 1.69 13.26 1.20
C ALA A 35 1.00 13.56 2.53
N PHE A 36 1.08 12.62 3.48
CA PHE A 36 0.52 12.78 4.82
C PHE A 36 1.17 13.95 5.55
N GLU A 37 2.51 14.01 5.53
CA GLU A 37 3.26 15.09 6.17
C GLU A 37 2.94 16.44 5.52
N ASP A 38 2.88 16.49 4.19
CA ASP A 38 2.50 17.71 3.47
C ASP A 38 1.11 18.17 3.88
N GLY A 39 0.17 17.24 3.98
CA GLY A 39 -1.19 17.56 4.40
C GLY A 39 -1.24 18.15 5.80
N LEU A 40 -0.48 17.59 6.74
CA LEU A 40 -0.38 18.11 8.09
C LEU A 40 0.21 19.53 8.12
N LEU A 41 1.26 19.76 7.33
CA LEU A 41 1.89 21.08 7.22
C LEU A 41 0.94 22.12 6.63
N MET A 42 0.04 21.69 5.75
CA MET A 42 -0.98 22.58 5.17
C MET A 42 -2.15 22.85 6.12
N GLY A 43 -2.20 22.17 7.26
CA GLY A 43 -3.26 22.34 8.24
C GLY A 43 -4.43 21.38 8.10
N CYS A 44 -4.30 20.33 7.30
CA CYS A 44 -5.34 19.30 7.20
C CYS A 44 -5.43 18.48 8.48
N ALA A 45 -6.63 18.04 8.83
CA ALA A 45 -6.84 17.19 9.99
C ALA A 45 -6.24 15.81 9.76
N GLU A 46 -5.51 15.30 10.73
CA GLU A 46 -4.90 13.97 10.66
C GLU A 46 -5.92 12.89 10.37
N ALA A 47 -7.06 12.91 11.05
CA ALA A 47 -8.10 11.89 10.87
C ALA A 47 -8.63 11.87 9.43
N GLN A 48 -8.78 13.02 8.80
CA GLN A 48 -9.25 13.10 7.42
C GLN A 48 -8.19 12.54 6.45
N LEU A 49 -6.92 12.88 6.67
CA LEU A 49 -5.83 12.35 5.84
C LEU A 49 -5.75 10.83 5.94
N ARG A 50 -5.87 10.27 7.14
CA ARG A 50 -5.87 8.83 7.32
C ARG A 50 -7.07 8.16 6.67
N ALA A 51 -8.25 8.75 6.81
CA ALA A 51 -9.46 8.22 6.19
C ALA A 51 -9.34 8.21 4.67
N TYR A 52 -8.75 9.25 4.08
CA TYR A 52 -8.55 9.32 2.64
C TYR A 52 -7.57 8.24 2.16
N LEU A 53 -6.45 8.06 2.86
CA LEU A 53 -5.48 7.02 2.51
C LEU A 53 -6.09 5.61 2.62
N GLN A 54 -6.91 5.37 3.63
CA GLN A 54 -7.63 4.11 3.77
C GLN A 54 -8.59 3.89 2.61
N ALA A 55 -9.30 4.95 2.18
CA ALA A 55 -10.22 4.88 1.06
C ALA A 55 -9.49 4.60 -0.25
N LEU A 56 -8.31 5.20 -0.44
CA LEU A 56 -7.47 4.90 -1.62
C LEU A 56 -7.13 3.42 -1.67
N ALA A 57 -6.67 2.86 -0.55
CA ALA A 57 -6.29 1.45 -0.49
C ALA A 57 -7.49 0.54 -0.77
N ALA A 58 -8.65 0.88 -0.20
CA ALA A 58 -9.88 0.11 -0.40
C ALA A 58 -10.40 0.22 -1.84
N GLY A 59 -10.09 1.32 -2.53
CA GLY A 59 -10.53 1.55 -3.90
C GLY A 59 -9.69 0.86 -4.97
N VAL A 60 -8.57 0.25 -4.59
CA VAL A 60 -7.74 -0.51 -5.53
C VAL A 60 -8.49 -1.77 -5.93
N GLU A 61 -8.60 -2.01 -7.23
CA GLU A 61 -9.40 -3.11 -7.77
C GLU A 61 -8.54 -4.23 -8.31
N ASN A 62 -9.07 -5.45 -8.24
CA ASN A 62 -8.44 -6.60 -8.88
C ASN A 62 -9.01 -6.74 -10.30
N PRO A 63 -8.25 -6.35 -11.36
CA PRO A 63 -8.74 -6.43 -12.74
C PRO A 63 -8.76 -7.86 -13.28
N TYR A 64 -8.18 -8.81 -12.54
CA TYR A 64 -8.06 -10.21 -12.96
C TYR A 64 -9.19 -11.08 -12.38
N ARG A 65 -10.06 -10.49 -11.58
CA ARG A 65 -11.20 -11.21 -11.01
C ARG A 65 -12.42 -10.97 -11.88
N PRO A 66 -13.15 -12.06 -12.28
CA PRO A 66 -14.37 -11.90 -13.07
C PRO A 66 -15.49 -11.20 -12.31
#